data_bee9ad6ebd04993642b07552fe6d83fd
#
_entry.id   bee9ad6ebd04993642b07552fe6d83fd
#
_cell.length_a   1.000
_cell.length_b   1.000
_cell.length_c   1.000
_cell.angle_alpha   90.00
_cell.angle_beta   90.00
_cell.angle_gamma   90.00
#
_symmetry.space_group_name_H-M   'P 1'
#
loop_
_entity.id
_entity.type
_entity.pdbx_description
1 polymer ?
#
loop_
_entity_poly.entity_id
_entity_poly.type
_entity_poly.pdbx_seq_one_letter_code
_entity_poly.pdbx_strand_id
1 'polypeptide(L)'
;MNLRLKGTTAIGLAACMFAAPAFADMEAAKAFLDKEIGDLSALSREDQEAELQFFIDAAKPFEGMSINVVSETIGTHTYESTVLAPAFEAITGIKVTHDLIGEGDVVEKLQTQMQSGENIYDAYINDSDLIGTHWRYKQA
;
A
#
# COMPACT_ATOMS: atom_id res chain seq x y z
N MET A 1 51.35 33.42 -29.63
CA MET A 1 50.96 33.47 -28.21
C MET A 1 49.75 32.56 -28.07
N ASN A 2 50.00 31.27 -27.76
CA ASN A 2 49.00 30.21 -27.76
C ASN A 2 48.46 30.00 -26.35
N LEU A 3 47.18 30.36 -26.13
CA LEU A 3 46.49 30.15 -24.89
C LEU A 3 45.80 28.76 -24.94
N ARG A 4 46.27 27.79 -24.16
CA ARG A 4 45.59 26.50 -23.99
C ARG A 4 44.61 26.62 -22.85
N LEU A 5 43.29 26.49 -23.18
CA LEU A 5 42.21 26.31 -22.20
C LEU A 5 42.24 24.85 -21.75
N LYS A 6 42.47 24.61 -20.46
CA LYS A 6 42.26 23.29 -19.83
C LYS A 6 40.82 23.17 -19.41
N GLY A 7 40.04 22.39 -20.12
CA GLY A 7 38.68 22.02 -19.72
C GLY A 7 38.72 20.97 -18.60
N THR A 8 38.23 21.32 -17.41
CA THR A 8 38.00 20.39 -16.31
C THR A 8 36.61 19.79 -16.45
N THR A 9 36.55 18.53 -16.85
CA THR A 9 35.28 17.77 -16.90
C THR A 9 34.96 17.30 -15.50
N ALA A 10 33.96 17.89 -14.88
CA ALA A 10 33.40 17.40 -13.63
C ALA A 10 32.48 16.22 -13.94
N ILE A 11 32.88 15.02 -13.54
CA ILE A 11 32.04 13.82 -13.57
C ILE A 11 31.12 13.88 -12.37
N GLY A 12 29.86 14.23 -12.62
CA GLY A 12 28.81 14.18 -11.62
C GLY A 12 28.47 12.73 -11.27
N LEU A 13 28.82 12.30 -10.06
CA LEU A 13 28.43 11.00 -9.51
C LEU A 13 26.94 11.08 -9.15
N ALA A 14 26.06 10.55 -10.02
CA ALA A 14 24.67 10.36 -9.68
C ALA A 14 24.58 9.22 -8.65
N ALA A 15 24.34 9.56 -7.38
CA ALA A 15 24.02 8.59 -6.35
C ALA A 15 22.61 8.05 -6.62
N CYS A 16 22.52 6.87 -7.21
CA CYS A 16 21.26 6.10 -7.21
C CYS A 16 20.99 5.70 -5.76
N MET A 17 20.06 6.38 -5.11
CA MET A 17 19.49 5.91 -3.86
C MET A 17 18.63 4.67 -4.21
N PHE A 18 19.21 3.49 -4.04
CA PHE A 18 18.41 2.27 -3.97
C PHE A 18 17.65 2.37 -2.65
N ALA A 19 16.32 2.50 -2.72
CA ALA A 19 15.49 2.25 -1.56
C ALA A 19 15.78 0.81 -1.11
N ALA A 20 16.24 0.65 0.13
CA ALA A 20 16.38 -0.67 0.73
C ALA A 20 14.99 -1.32 0.76
N PRO A 21 14.87 -2.62 0.44
CA PRO A 21 13.59 -3.31 0.60
C PRO A 21 13.14 -3.14 2.07
N ALA A 22 11.88 -2.73 2.25
CA ALA A 22 11.28 -2.71 3.56
C ALA A 22 11.16 -4.16 4.02
N PHE A 23 11.88 -4.53 5.08
CA PHE A 23 11.69 -5.83 5.74
C PHE A 23 10.58 -5.69 6.76
N ALA A 24 9.79 -6.76 6.92
CA ALA A 24 8.76 -6.85 7.96
C ALA A 24 9.36 -6.54 9.36
N ASP A 25 8.78 -5.56 10.07
CA ASP A 25 9.41 -5.00 11.25
C ASP A 25 8.44 -4.83 12.43
N MET A 26 8.75 -5.52 13.55
CA MET A 26 8.02 -5.38 14.80
C MET A 26 8.18 -3.98 15.44
N GLU A 27 9.25 -3.25 15.17
CA GLU A 27 9.39 -1.88 15.66
C GLU A 27 8.39 -0.94 14.98
N ALA A 28 8.19 -1.12 13.67
CA ALA A 28 7.14 -0.41 12.93
C ALA A 28 5.74 -0.76 13.47
N ALA A 29 5.50 -2.02 13.79
CA ALA A 29 4.25 -2.48 14.40
C ALA A 29 4.00 -1.81 15.76
N LYS A 30 4.99 -1.74 16.63
CA LYS A 30 4.89 -1.06 17.94
C LYS A 30 4.64 0.44 17.79
N ALA A 31 5.35 1.09 16.87
CA ALA A 31 5.16 2.51 16.59
C ALA A 31 3.74 2.81 16.08
N PHE A 32 3.19 1.93 15.23
CA PHE A 32 1.80 2.03 14.78
C PHE A 32 0.81 1.88 15.94
N LEU A 33 0.99 0.87 16.80
CA LEU A 33 0.13 0.65 17.97
C LEU A 33 0.16 1.87 18.91
N ASP A 34 1.33 2.44 19.17
CA ASP A 34 1.48 3.59 20.07
C ASP A 34 0.81 4.85 19.50
N LYS A 35 0.92 5.06 18.20
CA LYS A 35 0.44 6.27 17.54
C LYS A 35 -1.05 6.23 17.21
N GLU A 36 -1.54 5.12 16.68
CA GLU A 36 -2.86 5.04 16.05
C GLU A 36 -3.88 4.28 16.92
N ILE A 37 -3.45 3.34 17.76
CA ILE A 37 -4.34 2.50 18.55
C ILE A 37 -4.42 2.98 20.02
N GLY A 38 -3.27 3.16 20.69
CA GLY A 38 -3.21 3.56 22.07
C GLY A 38 -4.11 2.71 22.98
N ASP A 39 -4.94 3.38 23.78
CA ASP A 39 -5.89 2.76 24.71
C ASP A 39 -7.27 2.45 24.09
N LEU A 40 -7.41 2.58 22.77
CA LEU A 40 -8.70 2.37 22.07
C LEU A 40 -9.03 0.89 21.86
N SER A 41 -8.05 0.00 21.94
CA SER A 41 -8.25 -1.44 21.77
C SER A 41 -8.78 -2.10 23.03
N ALA A 42 -9.64 -3.10 22.88
CA ALA A 42 -10.05 -4.01 23.95
C ALA A 42 -8.99 -5.08 24.28
N LEU A 43 -7.99 -5.25 23.41
CA LEU A 43 -6.90 -6.20 23.61
C LEU A 43 -5.82 -5.60 24.53
N SER A 44 -5.17 -6.46 25.31
CA SER A 44 -3.97 -6.07 26.03
C SER A 44 -2.85 -5.72 25.05
N ARG A 45 -1.87 -4.93 25.49
CA ARG A 45 -0.70 -4.61 24.65
C ARG A 45 0.04 -5.87 24.18
N GLU A 46 0.16 -6.86 25.05
CA GLU A 46 0.80 -8.13 24.73
C GLU A 46 0.05 -8.88 23.62
N ASP A 47 -1.28 -8.92 23.70
CA ASP A 47 -2.12 -9.55 22.67
C ASP A 47 -2.04 -8.81 21.33
N GLN A 48 -2.03 -7.47 21.34
CA GLN A 48 -1.86 -6.63 20.13
C GLN A 48 -0.52 -6.92 19.44
N GLU A 49 0.57 -6.99 20.21
CA GLU A 49 1.89 -7.29 19.67
C GLU A 49 1.97 -8.74 19.16
N ALA A 50 1.34 -9.68 19.82
CA ALA A 50 1.28 -11.07 19.38
C ALA A 50 0.49 -11.23 18.07
N GLU A 51 -0.61 -10.49 17.91
CA GLU A 51 -1.39 -10.47 16.68
C GLU A 51 -0.58 -9.87 15.51
N LEU A 52 0.09 -8.75 15.70
CA LEU A 52 0.94 -8.16 14.66
C LEU A 52 2.14 -9.04 14.32
N GLN A 53 2.73 -9.74 15.31
CA GLN A 53 3.79 -10.72 15.05
C GLN A 53 3.29 -11.87 14.17
N PHE A 54 2.05 -12.34 14.40
CA PHE A 54 1.44 -13.35 13.53
C PHE A 54 1.33 -12.86 12.08
N PHE A 55 0.88 -11.62 11.85
CA PHE A 55 0.78 -11.04 10.50
C PHE A 55 2.16 -10.82 9.87
N ILE A 56 3.16 -10.38 10.64
CA ILE A 56 4.55 -10.27 10.16
C ILE A 56 5.04 -11.64 9.67
N ASP A 57 4.85 -12.68 10.46
CA ASP A 57 5.31 -14.02 10.10
C ASP A 57 4.56 -14.58 8.88
N ALA A 58 3.26 -14.34 8.80
CA ALA A 58 2.44 -14.74 7.65
C ALA A 58 2.80 -14.00 6.36
N ALA A 59 3.27 -12.75 6.48
CA ALA A 59 3.65 -11.92 5.33
C ALA A 59 5.03 -12.28 4.73
N LYS A 60 5.92 -12.94 5.48
CA LYS A 60 7.28 -13.26 5.02
C LYS A 60 7.39 -13.84 3.61
N PRO A 61 6.54 -14.80 3.19
CA PRO A 61 6.60 -15.35 1.84
C PRO A 61 6.24 -14.33 0.74
N PHE A 62 5.67 -13.19 1.11
CA PHE A 62 5.12 -12.17 0.23
C PHE A 62 5.88 -10.84 0.30
N GLU A 63 6.98 -10.78 1.05
CA GLU A 63 7.81 -9.57 1.14
C GLU A 63 8.23 -9.07 -0.24
N GLY A 64 8.10 -7.77 -0.47
CA GLY A 64 8.41 -7.13 -1.75
C GLY A 64 7.29 -7.22 -2.78
N MET A 65 6.16 -7.89 -2.48
CA MET A 65 4.97 -7.83 -3.32
C MET A 65 4.38 -6.42 -3.34
N SER A 66 3.65 -6.12 -4.40
CA SER A 66 2.84 -4.91 -4.53
C SER A 66 1.43 -5.30 -4.89
N ILE A 67 0.45 -4.71 -4.21
CA ILE A 67 -0.97 -4.84 -4.50
C ILE A 67 -1.57 -3.46 -4.80
N ASN A 68 -2.48 -3.40 -5.76
CA ASN A 68 -3.19 -2.20 -6.17
C ASN A 68 -4.63 -2.28 -5.68
N VAL A 69 -5.05 -1.29 -4.91
CA VAL A 69 -6.41 -1.17 -4.37
C VAL A 69 -7.06 0.08 -4.93
N VAL A 70 -8.35 0.05 -5.16
CA VAL A 70 -9.14 1.21 -5.56
C VAL A 70 -10.35 1.38 -4.65
N SER A 71 -10.66 2.63 -4.30
CA SER A 71 -11.88 3.01 -3.61
C SER A 71 -12.29 4.45 -3.96
N GLU A 72 -13.48 4.83 -3.51
CA GLU A 72 -13.93 6.21 -3.60
C GLU A 72 -13.15 7.14 -2.66
N THR A 73 -13.16 8.44 -2.99
CA THR A 73 -12.50 9.47 -2.19
C THR A 73 -13.41 9.94 -1.06
N ILE A 74 -13.36 9.26 0.08
CA ILE A 74 -14.00 9.68 1.34
C ILE A 74 -13.00 9.69 2.49
N GLY A 75 -13.39 10.26 3.63
CA GLY A 75 -12.50 10.41 4.79
C GLY A 75 -11.91 9.09 5.29
N THR A 76 -12.72 8.03 5.33
CA THR A 76 -12.28 6.69 5.74
C THR A 76 -11.20 6.14 4.81
N HIS A 77 -11.42 6.18 3.49
CA HIS A 77 -10.47 5.66 2.51
C HIS A 77 -9.23 6.55 2.38
N THR A 78 -9.35 7.85 2.68
CA THR A 78 -8.18 8.74 2.79
C THR A 78 -7.29 8.29 3.96
N TYR A 79 -7.86 7.93 5.12
CA TYR A 79 -7.12 7.39 6.25
C TYR A 79 -6.46 6.05 5.89
N GLU A 80 -7.18 5.15 5.25
CA GLU A 80 -6.63 3.87 4.76
C GLU A 80 -5.44 4.07 3.83
N SER A 81 -5.56 4.97 2.85
CA SER A 81 -4.50 5.25 1.88
C SER A 81 -3.28 5.95 2.49
N THR A 82 -3.50 6.89 3.42
CA THR A 82 -2.42 7.77 3.94
C THR A 82 -1.80 7.29 5.24
N VAL A 83 -2.50 6.45 5.99
CA VAL A 83 -2.05 5.94 7.30
C VAL A 83 -1.91 4.43 7.31
N LEU A 84 -2.97 3.68 6.96
CA LEU A 84 -2.96 2.23 7.09
C LEU A 84 -2.09 1.55 6.02
N ALA A 85 -2.15 1.97 4.76
CA ALA A 85 -1.35 1.37 3.70
C ALA A 85 0.17 1.54 3.93
N PRO A 86 0.69 2.74 4.27
CA PRO A 86 2.10 2.89 4.65
C PRO A 86 2.50 2.10 5.90
N ALA A 87 1.62 2.01 6.91
CA ALA A 87 1.87 1.21 8.10
C ALA A 87 1.93 -0.28 7.77
N PHE A 88 1.01 -0.77 6.94
CA PHE A 88 1.01 -2.15 6.47
C PHE A 88 2.30 -2.49 5.71
N GLU A 89 2.77 -1.62 4.81
CA GLU A 89 4.04 -1.81 4.10
C GLU A 89 5.22 -1.87 5.07
N ALA A 90 5.29 -0.94 6.04
CA ALA A 90 6.37 -0.91 7.03
C ALA A 90 6.37 -2.16 7.94
N ILE A 91 5.18 -2.70 8.28
CA ILE A 91 5.03 -3.86 9.17
C ILE A 91 5.27 -5.17 8.42
N THR A 92 4.83 -5.27 7.16
CA THR A 92 4.78 -6.56 6.43
C THR A 92 5.77 -6.67 5.27
N GLY A 93 6.35 -5.56 4.82
CA GLY A 93 7.16 -5.51 3.60
C GLY A 93 6.35 -5.64 2.30
N ILE A 94 5.01 -5.60 2.36
CA ILE A 94 4.11 -5.67 1.20
C ILE A 94 3.61 -4.26 0.89
N LYS A 95 3.89 -3.78 -0.32
CA LYS A 95 3.44 -2.44 -0.74
C LYS A 95 1.97 -2.44 -1.11
N VAL A 96 1.22 -1.46 -0.61
CA VAL A 96 -0.16 -1.18 -1.02
C VAL A 96 -0.22 0.16 -1.73
N THR A 97 -0.61 0.13 -3.00
CA THR A 97 -0.97 1.33 -3.75
C THR A 97 -2.48 1.47 -3.70
N HIS A 98 -2.98 2.48 -3.01
CA HIS A 98 -4.42 2.69 -2.82
C HIS A 98 -4.87 3.92 -3.63
N ASP A 99 -5.48 3.69 -4.78
CA ASP A 99 -6.03 4.72 -5.65
C ASP A 99 -7.36 5.23 -5.10
N LEU A 100 -7.43 6.55 -4.86
CA LEU A 100 -8.64 7.24 -4.44
C LEU A 100 -9.22 8.02 -5.62
N ILE A 101 -10.39 7.63 -6.10
CA ILE A 101 -11.04 8.24 -7.26
C ILE A 101 -12.51 8.57 -6.95
N GLY A 102 -13.24 9.13 -7.90
CA GLY A 102 -14.67 9.36 -7.76
C GLY A 102 -15.45 8.03 -7.70
N GLU A 103 -16.53 7.96 -6.92
CA GLU A 103 -17.36 6.76 -6.78
C GLU A 103 -17.81 6.19 -8.14
N GLY A 104 -18.33 7.05 -9.04
CA GLY A 104 -18.73 6.63 -10.39
C GLY A 104 -17.57 6.06 -11.21
N ASP A 105 -16.36 6.60 -11.04
CA ASP A 105 -15.16 6.12 -11.73
C ASP A 105 -14.71 4.76 -11.18
N VAL A 106 -14.88 4.50 -9.87
CA VAL A 106 -14.64 3.16 -9.27
C VAL A 106 -15.53 2.15 -9.94
N VAL A 107 -16.84 2.43 -10.00
CA VAL A 107 -17.83 1.54 -10.60
C VAL A 107 -17.51 1.24 -12.07
N GLU A 108 -17.21 2.26 -12.88
CA GLU A 108 -16.89 2.10 -14.30
C GLU A 108 -15.60 1.29 -14.52
N LYS A 109 -14.54 1.56 -13.77
CA LYS A 109 -13.29 0.83 -13.86
C LYS A 109 -13.45 -0.62 -13.47
N LEU A 110 -14.16 -0.91 -12.36
CA LEU A 110 -14.41 -2.28 -11.92
C LEU A 110 -15.27 -3.07 -12.92
N GLN A 111 -16.32 -2.46 -13.47
CA GLN A 111 -17.12 -3.11 -14.49
C GLN A 111 -16.30 -3.41 -15.75
N THR A 112 -15.44 -2.50 -16.17
CA THR A 112 -14.54 -2.70 -17.30
C THR A 112 -13.57 -3.85 -17.04
N GLN A 113 -12.94 -3.88 -15.86
CA GLN A 113 -12.04 -4.96 -15.43
C GLN A 113 -12.78 -6.31 -15.45
N MET A 114 -13.96 -6.38 -14.86
CA MET A 114 -14.76 -7.60 -14.80
C MET A 114 -15.20 -8.10 -16.19
N GLN A 115 -15.50 -7.19 -17.13
CA GLN A 115 -15.91 -7.53 -18.49
C GLN A 115 -14.74 -7.95 -19.37
N SER A 116 -13.60 -7.28 -19.25
CA SER A 116 -12.40 -7.58 -20.06
C SER A 116 -11.65 -8.80 -19.55
N GLY A 117 -11.77 -9.11 -18.25
CA GLY A 117 -10.95 -10.12 -17.57
C GLY A 117 -9.51 -9.65 -17.31
N GLU A 118 -9.22 -8.37 -17.54
CA GLU A 118 -7.93 -7.78 -17.17
C GLU A 118 -7.89 -7.47 -15.68
N ASN A 119 -6.79 -7.78 -15.01
CA ASN A 119 -6.59 -7.48 -13.60
C ASN A 119 -5.82 -6.17 -13.45
N ILE A 120 -6.55 -5.05 -13.30
CA ILE A 120 -5.96 -3.73 -13.10
C ILE A 120 -5.76 -3.47 -11.59
N TYR A 121 -6.76 -3.86 -10.79
CA TYR A 121 -6.75 -3.78 -9.34
C TYR A 121 -6.86 -5.17 -8.72
N ASP A 122 -6.05 -5.43 -7.71
CA ASP A 122 -6.04 -6.70 -6.96
C ASP A 122 -7.15 -6.73 -5.92
N ALA A 123 -7.55 -5.55 -5.41
CA ALA A 123 -8.64 -5.39 -4.46
C ALA A 123 -9.39 -4.08 -4.70
N TYR A 124 -10.63 -4.03 -4.24
CA TYR A 124 -11.45 -2.82 -4.30
C TYR A 124 -12.40 -2.72 -3.11
N ILE A 125 -12.77 -1.49 -2.78
CA ILE A 125 -13.80 -1.20 -1.80
C ILE A 125 -14.93 -0.49 -2.52
N ASN A 126 -16.14 -1.02 -2.41
CA ASN A 126 -17.31 -0.51 -3.10
C ASN A 126 -18.59 -0.79 -2.30
N ASP A 127 -19.67 -0.14 -2.67
CA ASP A 127 -20.97 -0.29 -2.03
C ASP A 127 -21.65 -1.62 -2.36
N SER A 128 -22.55 -2.03 -1.46
CA SER A 128 -23.39 -3.21 -1.61
C SER A 128 -24.33 -3.15 -2.83
N ASP A 129 -24.55 -1.98 -3.40
CA ASP A 129 -25.40 -1.74 -4.59
C ASP A 129 -24.96 -2.57 -5.79
N LEU A 130 -23.67 -2.87 -5.89
CA LEU A 130 -23.10 -3.63 -6.98
C LEU A 130 -22.97 -5.13 -6.71
N ILE A 131 -23.48 -5.63 -5.58
CA ILE A 131 -23.32 -7.05 -5.21
C ILE A 131 -23.85 -8.00 -6.32
N GLY A 132 -24.93 -7.64 -6.99
CA GLY A 132 -25.47 -8.42 -8.10
C GLY A 132 -24.54 -8.49 -9.32
N THR A 133 -23.81 -7.42 -9.59
CA THR A 133 -22.79 -7.36 -10.65
C THR A 133 -21.58 -8.21 -10.26
N HIS A 134 -21.07 -8.04 -9.03
CA HIS A 134 -19.96 -8.82 -8.51
C HIS A 134 -20.25 -10.31 -8.53
N TRP A 135 -21.45 -10.72 -8.10
CA TRP A 135 -21.90 -12.10 -8.16
C TRP A 135 -21.92 -12.65 -9.58
N ARG A 136 -22.44 -11.87 -10.55
CA ARG A 136 -22.51 -12.28 -11.97
C ARG A 136 -21.14 -12.58 -12.54
N TYR A 137 -20.14 -11.78 -12.20
CA TYR A 137 -18.75 -11.93 -12.66
C TYR A 137 -17.89 -12.77 -11.72
N LYS A 138 -18.47 -13.35 -10.64
CA LYS A 138 -17.78 -14.18 -9.65
C LYS A 138 -16.63 -13.45 -8.94
N GLN A 139 -16.84 -12.17 -8.65
CA GLN A 139 -15.89 -11.29 -7.95
C GLN A 139 -16.30 -11.00 -6.49
N ALA A 140 -17.31 -11.71 -5.97
CA ALA A 140 -17.77 -11.60 -4.58
C ALA A 140 -17.53 -12.91 -3.84
#